data_c7615b485784797b65c4ba32cba531d0
#
_entry.id   c7615b485784797b65c4ba32cba531d0
#
_cell.length_a   1.000
_cell.length_b   1.000
_cell.length_c   1.000
_cell.angle_alpha   90.00
_cell.angle_beta   90.00
_cell.angle_gamma   90.00
#
_symmetry.space_group_name_H-M   'P 1'
#
loop_
_entity.id
_entity.type
_entity.pdbx_description
1 polymer ?
#
loop_
_entity_poly.entity_id
_entity_poly.type
_entity_poly.pdbx_seq_one_letter_code
_entity_poly.pdbx_strand_id
1 'polypeptide(L)'
;PRALNMYENYPFWFTLLTTLGFKVMISGRSSHELFETGIESIASENICYPAKLVHGHIKWLLDKGVKTIFYPCVSYEENLVPNTDNHYNCPVVANYPLVVGANMPELREDGVRYMYPYFNLANHELMVDRILEEFAWANVTREEVETAVKAAYAEDKVFKHDVQQEGLTALAYMKEHNCRGIVLAGRPYHIDPEIN
;
A
#
# COMPACT_ATOMS: atom_id res chain seq x y z
N PRO A 1 -3.43 0.04 5.93
CA PRO A 1 -2.89 1.33 6.39
C PRO A 1 -2.50 2.22 5.22
N ARG A 2 -2.63 3.56 5.34
CA ARG A 2 -2.14 4.53 4.34
C ARG A 2 -0.68 4.85 4.63
N ALA A 3 0.22 3.96 4.28
CA ALA A 3 1.65 4.14 4.51
C ALA A 3 2.47 3.33 3.52
N LEU A 4 3.72 3.69 3.34
CA LEU A 4 4.69 3.02 2.49
C LEU A 4 4.14 2.72 1.08
N ASN A 5 4.31 1.49 0.58
CA ASN A 5 3.88 1.09 -0.76
C ASN A 5 2.37 1.19 -1.03
N MET A 6 1.54 1.40 -0.01
CA MET A 6 0.11 1.69 -0.23
C MET A 6 -0.12 3.02 -0.94
N TYR A 7 0.84 3.93 -0.96
CA TYR A 7 0.75 5.16 -1.74
C TYR A 7 0.80 4.92 -3.26
N GLU A 8 1.39 3.81 -3.70
CA GLU A 8 1.41 3.45 -5.13
C GLU A 8 0.47 2.29 -5.45
N ASN A 9 0.26 1.34 -4.53
CA ASN A 9 -0.47 0.10 -4.80
C ASN A 9 -1.94 0.11 -4.31
N TYR A 10 -2.39 1.20 -3.64
CA TYR A 10 -3.75 1.27 -3.13
C TYR A 10 -4.84 1.09 -4.20
N PRO A 11 -4.76 1.70 -5.40
CA PRO A 11 -5.78 1.49 -6.43
C PRO A 11 -5.93 0.03 -6.84
N PHE A 12 -4.82 -0.69 -6.97
CA PHE A 12 -4.82 -2.14 -7.23
C PHE A 12 -5.55 -2.90 -6.13
N TRP A 13 -5.13 -2.73 -4.87
CA TRP A 13 -5.69 -3.47 -3.74
C TRP A 13 -7.15 -3.10 -3.47
N PHE A 14 -7.49 -1.82 -3.60
CA PHE A 14 -8.87 -1.35 -3.44
C PHE A 14 -9.80 -2.01 -4.45
N THR A 15 -9.42 -2.00 -5.72
CA THR A 15 -10.23 -2.58 -6.80
C THR A 15 -10.34 -4.09 -6.64
N LEU A 16 -9.25 -4.78 -6.33
CA LEU A 16 -9.25 -6.22 -6.06
C LEU A 16 -10.24 -6.57 -4.93
N LEU A 17 -10.10 -5.93 -3.79
CA LEU A 17 -10.90 -6.26 -2.60
C LEU A 17 -12.37 -5.88 -2.77
N THR A 18 -12.68 -4.73 -3.39
CA THR A 18 -14.08 -4.32 -3.63
C THR A 18 -14.75 -5.18 -4.69
N THR A 19 -14.03 -5.63 -5.71
CA THR A 19 -14.56 -6.57 -6.71
C THR A 19 -14.87 -7.94 -6.08
N LEU A 20 -14.09 -8.36 -5.09
CA LEU A 20 -14.37 -9.56 -4.28
C LEU A 20 -15.49 -9.35 -3.23
N GLY A 21 -16.14 -8.17 -3.21
CA GLY A 21 -17.27 -7.87 -2.33
C GLY A 21 -16.90 -7.35 -0.94
N PHE A 22 -15.62 -7.08 -0.66
CA PHE A 22 -15.21 -6.51 0.63
C PHE A 22 -15.48 -5.01 0.70
N LYS A 23 -15.92 -4.54 1.87
CA LYS A 23 -15.96 -3.10 2.18
C LYS A 23 -14.57 -2.67 2.66
N VAL A 24 -13.91 -1.82 1.87
CA VAL A 24 -12.55 -1.36 2.15
C VAL A 24 -12.55 -0.04 2.90
N MET A 25 -11.73 0.07 3.93
CA MET A 25 -11.44 1.31 4.65
C MET A 25 -9.91 1.54 4.61
N ILE A 26 -9.50 2.70 4.16
CA ILE A 26 -8.12 3.17 4.32
C ILE A 26 -8.03 4.08 5.55
N SER A 27 -6.92 4.04 6.27
CA SER A 27 -6.68 4.94 7.41
C SER A 27 -6.62 6.40 6.99
N GLY A 28 -6.86 7.31 7.93
CA GLY A 28 -6.85 8.76 7.70
C GLY A 28 -5.52 9.29 7.12
N ARG A 29 -5.44 10.60 6.95
CA ARG A 29 -4.18 11.26 6.56
C ARG A 29 -3.19 11.17 7.73
N SER A 30 -1.92 11.06 7.40
CA SER A 30 -0.85 11.08 8.40
C SER A 30 -0.79 12.45 9.10
N SER A 31 -0.48 12.42 10.37
CA SER A 31 -0.21 13.57 11.21
C SER A 31 0.69 13.15 12.38
N HIS A 32 1.27 14.12 13.07
CA HIS A 32 2.09 13.85 14.24
C HIS A 32 1.30 13.14 15.35
N GLU A 33 0.04 13.55 15.57
CA GLU A 33 -0.84 12.91 16.55
C GLU A 33 -1.09 11.44 16.19
N LEU A 34 -1.28 11.13 14.90
CA LEU A 34 -1.44 9.75 14.45
C LEU A 34 -0.16 8.94 14.69
N PHE A 35 1.01 9.51 14.42
CA PHE A 35 2.30 8.87 14.73
C PHE A 35 2.43 8.54 16.22
N GLU A 36 2.10 9.49 17.10
CA GLU A 36 2.20 9.31 18.56
C GLU A 36 1.34 8.14 19.06
N THR A 37 0.17 7.89 18.45
CA THR A 37 -0.69 6.77 18.86
C THR A 37 -0.05 5.39 18.68
N GLY A 38 0.91 5.27 17.76
CA GLY A 38 1.58 4.01 17.46
C GLY A 38 2.99 3.86 18.06
N ILE A 39 3.51 4.89 18.72
CA ILE A 39 4.93 5.00 19.10
C ILE A 39 5.42 3.84 20.00
N GLU A 40 4.58 3.37 20.92
CA GLU A 40 4.95 2.31 21.87
C GLU A 40 5.21 0.95 21.22
N SER A 41 4.65 0.72 20.02
CA SER A 41 4.84 -0.53 19.28
C SER A 41 6.01 -0.49 18.29
N ILE A 42 6.72 0.63 18.16
CA ILE A 42 7.85 0.77 17.25
C ILE A 42 9.06 0.00 17.80
N ALA A 43 9.47 -1.04 17.07
CA ALA A 43 10.52 -1.96 17.53
C ALA A 43 11.93 -1.36 17.56
N SER A 44 12.20 -0.29 16.80
CA SER A 44 13.53 0.29 16.67
C SER A 44 13.48 1.79 16.38
N GLU A 45 14.28 2.56 17.10
CA GLU A 45 14.46 3.99 16.85
C GLU A 45 15.13 4.28 15.51
N ASN A 46 15.92 3.36 15.00
CA ASN A 46 16.70 3.54 13.77
C ASN A 46 15.89 3.27 12.49
N ILE A 47 14.63 2.82 12.60
CA ILE A 47 13.79 2.63 11.43
C ILE A 47 13.39 3.99 10.82
N CYS A 48 13.24 4.04 9.50
CA CYS A 48 12.84 5.27 8.82
C CYS A 48 11.45 5.77 9.25
N TYR A 49 11.26 7.08 9.27
CA TYR A 49 10.02 7.70 9.71
C TYR A 49 8.77 7.25 8.95
N PRO A 50 8.80 7.07 7.61
CA PRO A 50 7.67 6.53 6.87
C PRO A 50 7.19 5.16 7.37
N ALA A 51 8.12 4.30 7.82
CA ALA A 51 7.75 3.01 8.40
C ALA A 51 7.15 3.15 9.80
N LYS A 52 7.64 4.08 10.62
CA LYS A 52 7.09 4.36 11.94
C LYS A 52 5.63 4.77 11.88
N LEU A 53 5.21 5.53 10.86
CA LEU A 53 3.82 5.96 10.66
C LEU A 53 2.84 4.78 10.52
N VAL A 54 3.30 3.63 10.02
CA VAL A 54 2.45 2.43 9.86
C VAL A 54 1.76 2.03 11.15
N HIS A 55 2.47 2.10 12.28
CA HIS A 55 1.95 1.73 13.61
C HIS A 55 0.73 2.58 13.99
N GLY A 56 0.83 3.89 13.84
CA GLY A 56 -0.29 4.81 14.07
C GLY A 56 -1.47 4.56 13.12
N HIS A 57 -1.20 4.29 11.84
CA HIS A 57 -2.25 3.95 10.89
C HIS A 57 -3.00 2.67 11.23
N ILE A 58 -2.30 1.64 11.69
CA ILE A 58 -2.92 0.39 12.12
C ILE A 58 -3.73 0.60 13.40
N LYS A 59 -3.17 1.31 14.38
CA LYS A 59 -3.88 1.68 15.61
C LYS A 59 -5.17 2.42 15.29
N TRP A 60 -5.11 3.41 14.39
CA TRP A 60 -6.29 4.15 13.95
C TRP A 60 -7.38 3.24 13.34
N LEU A 61 -7.01 2.24 12.54
CA LEU A 61 -7.97 1.28 11.97
C LEU A 61 -8.62 0.43 13.07
N LEU A 62 -7.84 -0.05 14.02
CA LEU A 62 -8.33 -0.82 15.17
C LEU A 62 -9.32 0.01 16.01
N ASP A 63 -8.99 1.27 16.29
CA ASP A 63 -9.84 2.20 17.05
C ASP A 63 -11.16 2.52 16.30
N LYS A 64 -11.17 2.42 14.96
CA LYS A 64 -12.40 2.48 14.14
C LYS A 64 -13.20 1.17 14.12
N GLY A 65 -12.74 0.15 14.84
CA GLY A 65 -13.41 -1.15 14.92
C GLY A 65 -13.17 -2.07 13.74
N VAL A 66 -12.17 -1.77 12.89
CA VAL A 66 -11.78 -2.65 11.78
C VAL A 66 -11.22 -3.95 12.35
N LYS A 67 -11.80 -5.10 11.98
CA LYS A 67 -11.41 -6.43 12.47
C LYS A 67 -10.55 -7.21 11.49
N THR A 68 -10.55 -6.86 10.22
CA THR A 68 -9.67 -7.47 9.23
C THR A 68 -8.75 -6.41 8.65
N ILE A 69 -7.46 -6.52 8.92
CA ILE A 69 -6.45 -5.59 8.44
C ILE A 69 -5.60 -6.31 7.39
N PHE A 70 -5.64 -5.82 6.17
CA PHE A 70 -4.83 -6.30 5.06
C PHE A 70 -3.65 -5.35 4.84
N TYR A 71 -2.45 -5.86 5.05
CA TYR A 71 -1.20 -5.12 4.81
C TYR A 71 -0.17 -6.06 4.19
N PRO A 72 -0.17 -6.22 2.85
CA PRO A 72 0.65 -7.21 2.17
C PRO A 72 2.13 -6.83 2.16
N CYS A 73 2.97 -7.85 2.19
CA CYS A 73 4.39 -7.78 1.90
C CYS A 73 4.59 -7.79 0.38
N VAL A 74 4.99 -6.67 -0.20
CA VAL A 74 5.29 -6.59 -1.64
C VAL A 74 6.79 -6.49 -1.83
N SER A 75 7.41 -7.57 -2.30
CA SER A 75 8.86 -7.62 -2.47
C SER A 75 9.31 -7.06 -3.82
N TYR A 76 8.47 -7.18 -4.85
CA TYR A 76 8.84 -6.84 -6.22
C TYR A 76 7.68 -6.14 -6.94
N GLU A 77 7.99 -5.00 -7.55
CA GLU A 77 7.04 -4.16 -8.29
C GLU A 77 7.11 -4.44 -9.80
N GLU A 78 6.05 -4.05 -10.52
CA GLU A 78 6.09 -4.06 -11.99
C GLU A 78 7.17 -3.14 -12.56
N ASN A 79 7.77 -3.57 -13.67
CA ASN A 79 8.69 -2.73 -14.42
C ASN A 79 7.91 -1.70 -15.25
N LEU A 80 7.89 -0.46 -14.79
CA LEU A 80 7.22 0.65 -15.47
C LEU A 80 8.09 1.37 -16.47
N VAL A 81 9.42 1.24 -16.36
CA VAL A 81 10.39 1.92 -17.21
C VAL A 81 11.26 0.89 -17.91
N PRO A 82 11.16 0.75 -19.24
CA PRO A 82 11.99 -0.19 -19.99
C PRO A 82 13.49 0.03 -19.73
N ASN A 83 14.24 -1.06 -19.70
CA ASN A 83 15.70 -1.07 -19.50
C ASN A 83 16.16 -0.57 -18.12
N THR A 84 15.34 -0.74 -17.09
CA THR A 84 15.76 -0.56 -15.70
C THR A 84 15.95 -1.94 -15.02
N ASP A 85 16.88 -2.03 -14.07
CA ASP A 85 17.37 -3.32 -13.55
C ASP A 85 16.75 -3.73 -12.21
N ASN A 86 16.48 -2.78 -11.32
CA ASN A 86 16.07 -3.11 -9.96
C ASN A 86 14.63 -2.68 -9.66
N HIS A 87 13.76 -3.67 -9.45
CA HIS A 87 12.34 -3.47 -9.12
C HIS A 87 11.98 -4.01 -7.72
N TYR A 88 12.99 -4.33 -6.92
CA TYR A 88 12.78 -4.72 -5.53
C TYR A 88 12.42 -3.51 -4.68
N ASN A 89 11.45 -3.70 -3.80
CA ASN A 89 11.21 -2.74 -2.74
C ASN A 89 12.37 -2.73 -1.73
N CYS A 90 12.54 -1.60 -1.04
CA CYS A 90 13.41 -1.53 0.12
C CYS A 90 13.06 -2.67 1.10
N PRO A 91 14.04 -3.36 1.71
CA PRO A 91 13.78 -4.45 2.65
C PRO A 91 12.82 -4.08 3.79
N VAL A 92 12.84 -2.82 4.24
CA VAL A 92 11.88 -2.31 5.23
C VAL A 92 10.47 -2.31 4.64
N VAL A 93 10.27 -1.73 3.46
CA VAL A 93 8.94 -1.69 2.81
C VAL A 93 8.40 -3.09 2.58
N ALA A 94 9.24 -3.99 2.05
CA ALA A 94 8.84 -5.35 1.70
C ALA A 94 8.45 -6.21 2.91
N ASN A 95 9.07 -5.99 4.08
CA ASN A 95 8.91 -6.88 5.23
C ASN A 95 8.30 -6.19 6.48
N TYR A 96 8.00 -4.91 6.41
CA TYR A 96 7.49 -4.18 7.56
C TYR A 96 6.15 -4.71 8.09
N PRO A 97 5.26 -5.28 7.26
CA PRO A 97 4.05 -5.94 7.77
C PRO A 97 4.33 -7.03 8.81
N LEU A 98 5.41 -7.82 8.65
CA LEU A 98 5.81 -8.81 9.67
C LEU A 98 6.27 -8.15 10.97
N VAL A 99 7.08 -7.09 10.86
CA VAL A 99 7.58 -6.36 12.04
C VAL A 99 6.42 -5.82 12.86
N VAL A 100 5.44 -5.21 12.18
CA VAL A 100 4.22 -4.70 12.83
C VAL A 100 3.45 -5.81 13.50
N GLY A 101 3.20 -6.94 12.82
CA GLY A 101 2.50 -8.09 13.41
C GLY A 101 3.18 -8.69 14.63
N ALA A 102 4.53 -8.63 14.66
CA ALA A 102 5.31 -9.09 15.82
C ALA A 102 5.27 -8.12 17.02
N ASN A 103 5.11 -6.82 16.78
CA ASN A 103 5.28 -5.78 17.80
C ASN A 103 3.97 -5.11 18.24
N MET A 104 2.84 -5.37 17.59
CA MET A 104 1.51 -4.88 17.99
C MET A 104 0.67 -6.01 18.58
N PRO A 105 0.55 -6.12 19.91
CA PRO A 105 -0.23 -7.18 20.55
C PRO A 105 -1.69 -7.19 20.13
N GLU A 106 -2.28 -6.04 19.87
CA GLU A 106 -3.68 -5.85 19.47
C GLU A 106 -4.04 -6.60 18.20
N LEU A 107 -3.06 -6.85 17.32
CA LEU A 107 -3.25 -7.62 16.08
C LEU A 107 -3.40 -9.13 16.33
N ARG A 108 -3.14 -9.59 17.55
CA ARG A 108 -3.28 -10.99 18.00
C ARG A 108 -4.47 -11.21 18.92
N GLU A 109 -5.27 -10.17 19.17
CA GLU A 109 -6.49 -10.27 19.97
C GLU A 109 -7.56 -11.09 19.24
N ASP A 110 -8.43 -11.73 20.03
CA ASP A 110 -9.56 -12.50 19.50
C ASP A 110 -10.47 -11.62 18.64
N GLY A 111 -10.81 -12.13 17.47
CA GLY A 111 -11.66 -11.46 16.50
C GLY A 111 -10.94 -10.45 15.60
N VAL A 112 -9.62 -10.25 15.75
CA VAL A 112 -8.80 -9.49 14.80
C VAL A 112 -8.11 -10.46 13.84
N ARG A 113 -8.23 -10.18 12.55
CA ARG A 113 -7.51 -10.88 11.49
C ARG A 113 -6.50 -9.93 10.87
N TYR A 114 -5.23 -10.20 11.09
CA TYR A 114 -4.14 -9.48 10.45
C TYR A 114 -3.56 -10.29 9.30
N MET A 115 -3.63 -9.76 8.08
CA MET A 115 -3.19 -10.44 6.86
C MET A 115 -2.00 -9.68 6.28
N TYR A 116 -0.86 -10.37 6.17
CA TYR A 116 0.40 -9.83 5.65
C TYR A 116 1.07 -10.78 4.64
N PRO A 117 0.32 -11.28 3.66
CA PRO A 117 0.85 -12.23 2.68
C PRO A 117 1.91 -11.58 1.80
N TYR A 118 2.80 -12.43 1.26
CA TYR A 118 3.77 -12.03 0.26
C TYR A 118 3.19 -12.06 -1.14
N PHE A 119 3.37 -10.94 -1.87
CA PHE A 119 3.00 -10.82 -3.27
C PHE A 119 4.16 -10.30 -4.12
N ASN A 120 4.17 -10.74 -5.38
CA ASN A 120 4.98 -10.20 -6.45
C ASN A 120 4.04 -9.62 -7.50
N LEU A 121 3.93 -8.31 -7.59
CA LEU A 121 3.00 -7.64 -8.50
C LEU A 121 3.41 -7.80 -9.98
N ALA A 122 4.67 -8.11 -10.27
CA ALA A 122 5.13 -8.39 -11.63
C ALA A 122 4.75 -9.80 -12.13
N ASN A 123 4.28 -10.69 -11.25
CA ASN A 123 3.92 -12.07 -11.61
C ASN A 123 2.40 -12.26 -11.64
N HIS A 124 1.78 -11.88 -12.76
CA HIS A 124 0.32 -11.92 -12.93
C HIS A 124 -0.23 -13.35 -12.91
N GLU A 125 0.53 -14.36 -13.39
CA GLU A 125 0.09 -15.75 -13.45
C GLU A 125 -0.11 -16.35 -12.06
N LEU A 126 0.79 -16.04 -11.13
CA LEU A 126 0.70 -16.52 -9.76
C LEU A 126 -0.26 -15.72 -8.87
N MET A 127 -0.69 -14.53 -9.31
CA MET A 127 -1.52 -13.65 -8.49
C MET A 127 -2.86 -14.30 -8.13
N VAL A 128 -3.52 -14.94 -9.09
CA VAL A 128 -4.82 -15.60 -8.87
C VAL A 128 -4.69 -16.70 -7.82
N ASP A 129 -3.69 -17.56 -7.96
CA ASP A 129 -3.49 -18.68 -7.02
C ASP A 129 -3.16 -18.19 -5.61
N ARG A 130 -2.32 -17.14 -5.50
CA ARG A 130 -2.00 -16.52 -4.21
C ARG A 130 -3.20 -15.88 -3.55
N ILE A 131 -4.05 -15.18 -4.30
CA ILE A 131 -5.30 -14.60 -3.75
C ILE A 131 -6.25 -15.70 -3.28
N LEU A 132 -6.42 -16.79 -4.06
CA LEU A 132 -7.25 -17.93 -3.65
C LEU A 132 -6.76 -18.55 -2.34
N GLU A 133 -5.45 -18.73 -2.20
CA GLU A 133 -4.84 -19.29 -0.99
C GLU A 133 -5.08 -18.38 0.22
N GLU A 134 -4.76 -17.08 0.10
CA GLU A 134 -4.83 -16.13 1.20
C GLU A 134 -6.27 -15.77 1.60
N PHE A 135 -7.22 -15.84 0.65
CA PHE A 135 -8.63 -15.52 0.90
C PHE A 135 -9.53 -16.76 0.96
N ALA A 136 -8.96 -17.98 1.12
CA ALA A 136 -9.73 -19.23 1.25
C ALA A 136 -10.80 -19.15 2.35
N TRP A 137 -10.55 -18.42 3.43
CA TRP A 137 -11.49 -18.18 4.54
C TRP A 137 -12.75 -17.42 4.14
N ALA A 138 -12.73 -16.68 3.03
CA ALA A 138 -13.86 -15.90 2.52
C ALA A 138 -14.70 -16.67 1.49
N ASN A 139 -14.34 -17.91 1.17
CA ASN A 139 -15.01 -18.79 0.20
C ASN A 139 -15.12 -18.15 -1.21
N VAL A 140 -14.14 -17.36 -1.62
CA VAL A 140 -14.09 -16.78 -2.97
C VAL A 140 -13.80 -17.87 -4.00
N THR A 141 -14.47 -17.80 -5.14
CA THR A 141 -14.25 -18.73 -6.25
C THR A 141 -13.09 -18.29 -7.15
N ARG A 142 -12.53 -19.22 -7.92
CA ARG A 142 -11.49 -18.88 -8.91
C ARG A 142 -11.96 -17.85 -9.92
N GLU A 143 -13.19 -17.96 -10.44
CA GLU A 143 -13.76 -17.03 -11.42
C GLU A 143 -13.89 -15.60 -10.84
N GLU A 144 -14.33 -15.46 -9.60
CA GLU A 144 -14.39 -14.18 -8.91
C GLU A 144 -13.00 -13.57 -8.74
N VAL A 145 -12.00 -14.38 -8.34
CA VAL A 145 -10.62 -13.92 -8.17
C VAL A 145 -9.99 -13.52 -9.50
N GLU A 146 -10.16 -14.29 -10.57
CA GLU A 146 -9.66 -13.96 -11.92
C GLU A 146 -10.25 -12.62 -12.40
N THR A 147 -11.55 -12.41 -12.18
CA THR A 147 -12.24 -11.16 -12.50
C THR A 147 -11.67 -9.99 -11.70
N ALA A 148 -11.48 -10.17 -10.39
CA ALA A 148 -10.96 -9.15 -9.50
C ALA A 148 -9.51 -8.78 -9.80
N VAL A 149 -8.65 -9.76 -10.06
CA VAL A 149 -7.24 -9.57 -10.42
C VAL A 149 -7.13 -8.81 -11.75
N LYS A 150 -7.93 -9.18 -12.76
CA LYS A 150 -7.95 -8.48 -14.05
C LYS A 150 -8.38 -7.02 -13.88
N ALA A 151 -9.43 -6.76 -13.11
CA ALA A 151 -9.90 -5.41 -12.83
C ALA A 151 -8.84 -4.59 -12.07
N ALA A 152 -8.17 -5.19 -11.09
CA ALA A 152 -7.13 -4.53 -10.29
C ALA A 152 -5.93 -4.07 -11.13
N TYR A 153 -5.42 -4.93 -12.02
CA TYR A 153 -4.34 -4.54 -12.94
C TYR A 153 -4.78 -3.49 -13.97
N ALA A 154 -6.05 -3.53 -14.39
CA ALA A 154 -6.58 -2.49 -15.29
C ALA A 154 -6.61 -1.13 -14.60
N GLU A 155 -7.11 -1.07 -13.37
CA GLU A 155 -7.16 0.15 -12.56
C GLU A 155 -5.76 0.69 -12.23
N ASP A 156 -4.82 -0.18 -11.89
CA ASP A 156 -3.44 0.22 -11.62
C ASP A 156 -2.79 0.93 -12.83
N LYS A 157 -3.06 0.43 -14.05
CA LYS A 157 -2.61 1.08 -15.28
C LYS A 157 -3.26 2.45 -15.50
N VAL A 158 -4.57 2.58 -15.22
CA VAL A 158 -5.28 3.85 -15.32
C VAL A 158 -4.69 4.85 -14.33
N PHE A 159 -4.53 4.46 -13.06
CA PHE A 159 -3.93 5.30 -12.04
C PHE A 159 -2.52 5.80 -12.42
N LYS A 160 -1.66 4.91 -12.87
CA LYS A 160 -0.30 5.27 -13.30
C LYS A 160 -0.29 6.22 -14.50
N HIS A 161 -1.23 6.00 -15.45
CA HIS A 161 -1.42 6.92 -16.58
C HIS A 161 -1.88 8.30 -16.10
N ASP A 162 -2.86 8.37 -15.20
CA ASP A 162 -3.38 9.64 -14.68
C ASP A 162 -2.30 10.44 -13.95
N VAL A 163 -1.47 9.79 -13.14
CA VAL A 163 -0.31 10.43 -12.50
C VAL A 163 0.66 11.02 -13.53
N GLN A 164 0.92 10.31 -14.65
CA GLN A 164 1.75 10.83 -15.72
C GLN A 164 1.10 12.03 -16.42
N GLN A 165 -0.21 12.00 -16.66
CA GLN A 165 -0.95 13.11 -17.27
C GLN A 165 -0.94 14.37 -16.39
N GLU A 166 -1.12 14.21 -15.07
CA GLU A 166 -0.98 15.32 -14.12
C GLU A 166 0.43 15.92 -14.13
N GLY A 167 1.46 15.09 -14.27
CA GLY A 167 2.83 15.57 -14.46
C GLY A 167 3.00 16.43 -15.72
N LEU A 168 2.40 16.00 -16.85
CA LEU A 168 2.42 16.78 -18.09
C LEU A 168 1.65 18.09 -17.96
N THR A 169 0.51 18.08 -17.25
CA THR A 169 -0.28 19.27 -16.92
C THR A 169 0.54 20.27 -16.12
N ALA A 170 1.27 19.81 -15.11
CA ALA A 170 2.14 20.66 -14.31
C ALA A 170 3.27 21.29 -15.15
N LEU A 171 3.90 20.53 -16.04
CA LEU A 171 4.93 21.04 -16.95
C LEU A 171 4.38 22.09 -17.94
N ALA A 172 3.16 21.86 -18.46
CA ALA A 172 2.49 22.82 -19.34
C ALA A 172 2.19 24.13 -18.60
N TYR A 173 1.66 24.05 -17.37
CA TYR A 173 1.39 25.20 -16.51
C TYR A 173 2.68 26.02 -16.24
N MET A 174 3.77 25.34 -15.90
CA MET A 174 5.06 26.00 -15.65
C MET A 174 5.56 26.78 -16.87
N LYS A 175 5.40 26.19 -18.06
CA LYS A 175 5.79 26.84 -19.33
C LYS A 175 4.92 28.05 -19.64
N GLU A 176 3.60 27.94 -19.47
CA GLU A 176 2.64 29.02 -19.73
C GLU A 176 2.85 30.23 -18.80
N HIS A 177 3.09 29.96 -17.51
CA HIS A 177 3.23 31.00 -16.47
C HIS A 177 4.69 31.42 -16.23
N ASN A 178 5.63 30.91 -17.02
CA ASN A 178 7.06 31.16 -16.84
C ASN A 178 7.57 30.90 -15.40
N CYS A 179 7.03 29.82 -14.77
CA CYS A 179 7.39 29.42 -13.42
C CYS A 179 8.57 28.44 -13.41
N ARG A 180 9.32 28.45 -12.33
CA ARG A 180 10.30 27.39 -12.03
C ARG A 180 9.65 26.31 -11.18
N GLY A 181 10.01 25.06 -11.42
CA GLY A 181 9.59 23.92 -10.60
C GLY A 181 10.76 23.29 -9.83
N ILE A 182 10.41 22.56 -8.79
CA ILE A 182 11.33 21.70 -8.06
C ILE A 182 10.87 20.26 -8.28
N VAL A 183 11.79 19.40 -8.68
CA VAL A 183 11.52 17.96 -8.79
C VAL A 183 11.82 17.32 -7.44
N LEU A 184 10.78 16.77 -6.80
CA LEU A 184 10.94 15.93 -5.62
C LEU A 184 11.10 14.47 -6.11
N ALA A 185 12.32 13.95 -6.03
CA ALA A 185 12.63 12.58 -6.43
C ALA A 185 12.65 11.67 -5.20
N GLY A 186 11.85 10.61 -5.22
CA GLY A 186 11.78 9.65 -4.14
C GLY A 186 10.75 8.55 -4.41
N ARG A 187 10.47 7.73 -3.41
CA ARG A 187 9.38 6.74 -3.47
C ARG A 187 8.03 7.45 -3.32
N PRO A 188 6.94 6.89 -3.88
CA PRO A 188 5.61 7.50 -3.84
C PRO A 188 5.13 7.92 -2.45
N TYR A 189 5.48 7.20 -1.40
CA TYR A 189 5.10 7.54 -0.02
C TYR A 189 5.77 8.82 0.53
N HIS A 190 6.74 9.41 -0.17
CA HIS A 190 7.30 10.71 0.23
C HIS A 190 6.36 11.89 -0.03
N ILE A 191 5.20 11.67 -0.68
CA ILE A 191 4.12 12.67 -0.76
C ILE A 191 3.19 12.66 0.47
N ASP A 192 3.49 11.83 1.45
CA ASP A 192 2.74 11.79 2.70
C ASP A 192 2.81 13.15 3.42
N PRO A 193 1.67 13.71 3.89
CA PRO A 193 1.62 15.06 4.46
C PRO A 193 2.35 15.23 5.80
N GLU A 194 2.74 14.14 6.45
CA GLU A 194 3.57 14.18 7.66
C GLU A 194 5.06 14.04 7.33
N ILE A 195 5.39 13.61 6.11
CA ILE A 195 6.77 13.46 5.65
C ILE A 195 7.24 14.68 4.88
N ASN A 196 6.34 15.33 4.12
CA ASN A 196 6.68 16.40 3.19
C ASN A 196 5.68 17.57 3.28
#